data_07a86e9178c74795a29f224388a6a4d0
#
_entry.id   07a86e9178c74795a29f224388a6a4d0
#
_cell.length_a   1.000
_cell.length_b   1.000
_cell.length_c   1.000
_cell.angle_alpha   90.00
_cell.angle_beta   90.00
_cell.angle_gamma   90.00
#
_symmetry.space_group_name_H-M   'P 1'
#
loop_
_entity.id
_entity.type
_entity.pdbx_description
1 polymer ?
#
loop_
_entity_poly.entity_id
_entity_poly.type
_entity_poly.pdbx_seq_one_letter_code
_entity_poly.pdbx_strand_id
1 'polypeptide(L)'
;MRQLISIYQHGYVKDDTFVPVKKVAKDNSDLKEKLLQISGIQINDVDGRVYTLGQEAAHLIGYVQSINAEELQKYQDKGYTSTSIIGKSGLELAYEDRLKSTDGIQIYIADEKGNLVTEIAKQEQKDGEDVKITINSDIQKNLYTQLKDDKGLFVVMEPKTGELLALVSTPSYDSNDFSLGMTNAKWEELNNDASKPLYNRFLQSYCPGSTFKPITGAIGLTTGAFTKDDTFNYNGTSWQKDSSWGDYKVTTLTAYNGQKNLLNGLIHSDNIYFAQAALKIGTSNFTSNLEKIGF
;
A
#
# COMPACT_ATOMS: atom_id res chain seq x y z
N MET A 1 3.80 -29.52 -8.75
CA MET A 1 3.96 -30.98 -8.89
C MET A 1 5.22 -31.51 -8.19
N ARG A 2 6.47 -31.04 -8.46
CA ARG A 2 7.68 -31.55 -7.78
C ARG A 2 7.65 -31.44 -6.25
N GLN A 3 7.15 -30.33 -5.69
CA GLN A 3 7.00 -30.16 -4.24
C GLN A 3 5.99 -31.15 -3.63
N LEU A 4 4.89 -31.42 -4.32
CA LEU A 4 3.90 -32.41 -3.87
C LEU A 4 4.49 -33.82 -3.84
N ILE A 5 5.25 -34.21 -4.87
CA ILE A 5 5.94 -35.49 -4.91
C ILE A 5 6.91 -35.60 -3.74
N SER A 6 7.64 -34.54 -3.41
CA SER A 6 8.54 -34.49 -2.25
C SER A 6 7.79 -34.70 -0.92
N ILE A 7 6.61 -34.11 -0.75
CA ILE A 7 5.78 -34.29 0.45
C ILE A 7 5.33 -35.75 0.57
N TYR A 8 4.87 -36.36 -0.52
CA TYR A 8 4.46 -37.78 -0.53
C TYR A 8 5.59 -38.77 -0.25
N GLN A 9 6.83 -38.38 -0.44
CA GLN A 9 7.99 -39.24 -0.18
C GLN A 9 8.45 -39.22 1.29
N HIS A 10 7.86 -38.37 2.14
CA HIS A 10 8.18 -38.35 3.57
C HIS A 10 7.50 -39.51 4.30
N GLY A 11 8.25 -40.22 5.15
CA GLY A 11 7.79 -41.41 5.84
C GLY A 11 6.62 -41.25 6.84
N TYR A 12 6.21 -40.00 7.11
CA TYR A 12 5.00 -39.71 7.90
C TYR A 12 3.70 -39.65 7.07
N VAL A 13 3.79 -39.65 5.73
CA VAL A 13 2.62 -39.64 4.85
C VAL A 13 2.17 -41.09 4.63
N LYS A 14 0.93 -41.38 4.99
CA LYS A 14 0.26 -42.66 4.81
C LYS A 14 -0.83 -42.51 3.74
N ASP A 15 -1.43 -43.63 3.30
CA ASP A 15 -2.46 -43.65 2.27
C ASP A 15 -3.71 -42.82 2.62
N ASP A 16 -3.97 -42.61 3.91
CA ASP A 16 -5.09 -41.82 4.45
C ASP A 16 -4.70 -40.41 4.88
N THR A 17 -3.45 -40.02 4.67
CA THR A 17 -2.97 -38.68 5.08
C THR A 17 -3.50 -37.60 4.12
N PHE A 18 -4.23 -36.62 4.67
CA PHE A 18 -4.63 -35.43 3.93
C PHE A 18 -3.43 -34.52 3.67
N VAL A 19 -3.05 -34.36 2.39
CA VAL A 19 -1.95 -33.51 1.95
C VAL A 19 -2.52 -32.24 1.28
N PRO A 20 -2.36 -31.05 1.87
CA PRO A 20 -2.84 -29.81 1.26
C PRO A 20 -2.14 -29.54 -0.06
N VAL A 21 -2.90 -29.42 -1.15
CA VAL A 21 -2.38 -29.20 -2.51
C VAL A 21 -2.57 -27.77 -2.96
N LYS A 22 -3.77 -27.22 -2.73
CA LYS A 22 -4.15 -25.89 -3.19
C LYS A 22 -5.33 -25.34 -2.39
N LYS A 23 -5.32 -24.05 -2.14
CA LYS A 23 -6.50 -23.31 -1.69
C LYS A 23 -7.30 -22.83 -2.90
N VAL A 24 -8.62 -22.94 -2.83
CA VAL A 24 -9.56 -22.50 -3.86
C VAL A 24 -10.61 -21.62 -3.22
N ALA A 25 -10.94 -20.52 -3.86
CA ALA A 25 -12.00 -19.63 -3.40
C ALA A 25 -13.34 -20.38 -3.31
N LYS A 26 -14.14 -20.09 -2.29
CA LYS A 26 -15.37 -20.83 -1.99
C LYS A 26 -16.41 -20.73 -3.11
N ASP A 27 -16.45 -19.64 -3.81
CA ASP A 27 -17.34 -19.33 -4.93
C ASP A 27 -16.88 -19.86 -6.30
N ASN A 28 -15.67 -20.44 -6.39
CA ASN A 28 -15.15 -21.00 -7.63
C ASN A 28 -15.69 -22.43 -7.86
N SER A 29 -16.97 -22.53 -8.18
CA SER A 29 -17.68 -23.79 -8.39
C SER A 29 -17.10 -24.63 -9.51
N ASP A 30 -16.77 -23.99 -10.64
CA ASP A 30 -16.25 -24.68 -11.84
C ASP A 30 -14.93 -25.42 -11.56
N LEU A 31 -14.04 -24.78 -10.80
CA LEU A 31 -12.76 -25.39 -10.44
C LEU A 31 -12.98 -26.53 -9.43
N LYS A 32 -13.88 -26.35 -8.46
CA LYS A 32 -14.21 -27.39 -7.49
C LYS A 32 -14.77 -28.64 -8.17
N GLU A 33 -15.71 -28.47 -9.09
CA GLU A 33 -16.27 -29.58 -9.85
C GLU A 33 -15.19 -30.34 -10.65
N LYS A 34 -14.31 -29.63 -11.34
CA LYS A 34 -13.19 -30.24 -12.08
C LYS A 34 -12.22 -31.01 -11.17
N LEU A 35 -11.94 -30.47 -9.99
CA LEU A 35 -11.05 -31.11 -9.01
C LEU A 35 -11.67 -32.40 -8.46
N LEU A 36 -12.96 -32.41 -8.15
CA LEU A 36 -13.65 -33.57 -7.63
C LEU A 36 -13.78 -34.71 -8.63
N GLN A 37 -13.58 -34.49 -9.94
CA GLN A 37 -13.48 -35.52 -10.94
C GLN A 37 -12.16 -36.30 -10.89
N ILE A 38 -11.17 -35.83 -10.17
CA ILE A 38 -9.86 -36.46 -10.01
C ILE A 38 -9.93 -37.39 -8.79
N SER A 39 -9.68 -38.68 -9.00
CA SER A 39 -9.65 -39.66 -7.91
C SER A 39 -8.61 -39.32 -6.87
N GLY A 40 -8.99 -39.42 -5.58
CA GLY A 40 -8.12 -39.09 -4.45
C GLY A 40 -8.09 -37.59 -4.07
N ILE A 41 -8.83 -36.74 -4.77
CA ILE A 41 -9.01 -35.35 -4.34
C ILE A 41 -10.16 -35.22 -3.34
N GLN A 42 -9.88 -34.63 -2.20
CA GLN A 42 -10.83 -34.21 -1.18
C GLN A 42 -10.81 -32.69 -1.03
N ILE A 43 -11.95 -32.06 -0.84
CA ILE A 43 -12.08 -30.64 -0.58
C ILE A 43 -12.59 -30.44 0.85
N ASN A 44 -11.83 -29.73 1.66
CA ASN A 44 -12.21 -29.34 3.01
C ASN A 44 -12.36 -27.82 3.07
N ASP A 45 -13.38 -27.33 3.78
CA ASP A 45 -13.50 -25.92 4.08
C ASP A 45 -12.44 -25.53 5.11
N VAL A 46 -11.79 -24.41 4.86
CA VAL A 46 -10.83 -23.79 5.80
C VAL A 46 -11.09 -22.30 5.88
N ASP A 47 -10.93 -21.73 7.05
CA ASP A 47 -10.99 -20.30 7.21
C ASP A 47 -9.76 -19.63 6.58
N GLY A 48 -9.98 -18.45 6.00
CA GLY A 48 -8.91 -17.72 5.36
C GLY A 48 -9.25 -16.26 5.09
N ARG A 49 -8.23 -15.45 4.93
CA ARG A 49 -8.41 -14.05 4.60
C ARG A 49 -8.94 -13.90 3.16
N VAL A 50 -10.00 -13.12 3.00
CA VAL A 50 -10.62 -12.78 1.71
C VAL A 50 -10.62 -11.27 1.54
N TYR A 51 -10.11 -10.81 0.41
CA TYR A 51 -10.01 -9.39 0.07
C TYR A 51 -11.11 -9.01 -0.90
N THR A 52 -12.22 -8.48 -0.38
CA THR A 52 -13.42 -8.17 -1.16
C THR A 52 -13.22 -7.06 -2.20
N LEU A 53 -12.22 -6.20 -1.99
CA LEU A 53 -11.82 -5.17 -2.94
C LEU A 53 -10.71 -5.63 -3.91
N GLY A 54 -10.15 -6.84 -3.72
CA GLY A 54 -9.16 -7.39 -4.65
C GLY A 54 -8.09 -6.38 -5.10
N GLN A 55 -8.04 -6.13 -6.41
CA GLN A 55 -7.08 -5.20 -7.03
C GLN A 55 -7.31 -3.74 -6.66
N GLU A 56 -8.55 -3.34 -6.36
CA GLU A 56 -8.90 -1.94 -6.10
C GLU A 56 -8.22 -1.38 -4.85
N ALA A 57 -7.89 -2.27 -3.88
CA ALA A 57 -7.30 -1.85 -2.62
C ALA A 57 -6.04 -2.63 -2.22
N ALA A 58 -5.45 -3.43 -3.12
CA ALA A 58 -4.35 -4.33 -2.78
C ALA A 58 -3.15 -3.62 -2.15
N HIS A 59 -2.73 -2.48 -2.68
CA HIS A 59 -1.61 -1.73 -2.12
C HIS A 59 -1.91 -1.10 -0.76
N LEU A 60 -3.18 -0.78 -0.49
CA LEU A 60 -3.63 -0.22 0.79
C LEU A 60 -3.78 -1.32 1.84
N ILE A 61 -4.59 -2.33 1.53
CA ILE A 61 -4.89 -3.41 2.48
C ILE A 61 -3.68 -4.33 2.64
N GLY A 62 -2.99 -4.65 1.55
CA GLY A 62 -1.93 -5.63 1.54
C GLY A 62 -2.46 -7.05 1.42
N TYR A 63 -1.71 -8.00 1.94
CA TYR A 63 -2.07 -9.42 1.95
C TYR A 63 -1.36 -10.16 3.07
N VAL A 64 -1.89 -11.35 3.40
CA VAL A 64 -1.28 -12.29 4.34
C VAL A 64 -0.69 -13.48 3.60
N GLN A 65 0.38 -14.04 4.14
CA GLN A 65 0.98 -15.31 3.71
C GLN A 65 1.59 -16.06 4.89
N SER A 66 1.96 -17.33 4.66
CA SER A 66 2.72 -18.10 5.64
C SER A 66 4.00 -17.38 6.03
N ILE A 67 4.31 -17.43 7.31
CA ILE A 67 5.55 -16.89 7.85
C ILE A 67 6.76 -17.62 7.26
N ASN A 68 7.81 -16.90 6.91
CA ASN A 68 9.07 -17.51 6.46
C ASN A 68 10.05 -17.68 7.64
N ALA A 69 11.18 -18.34 7.41
CA ALA A 69 12.15 -18.65 8.47
C ALA A 69 12.77 -17.39 9.11
N GLU A 70 13.02 -16.35 8.33
CA GLU A 70 13.60 -15.09 8.82
C GLU A 70 12.58 -14.32 9.69
N GLU A 71 11.34 -14.27 9.22
CA GLU A 71 10.23 -13.65 9.97
C GLU A 71 9.95 -14.42 11.25
N LEU A 72 9.96 -15.77 11.21
CA LEU A 72 9.77 -16.60 12.38
C LEU A 72 10.85 -16.33 13.43
N GLN A 73 12.11 -16.22 13.01
CA GLN A 73 13.20 -15.85 13.91
C GLN A 73 13.02 -14.45 14.50
N LYS A 74 12.58 -13.48 13.69
CA LYS A 74 12.35 -12.09 14.12
C LYS A 74 11.20 -11.97 15.12
N TYR A 75 10.16 -12.81 14.99
CA TYR A 75 8.92 -12.71 15.77
C TYR A 75 8.70 -13.90 16.71
N GLN A 76 9.74 -14.71 17.00
CA GLN A 76 9.60 -15.91 17.85
C GLN A 76 9.00 -15.61 19.23
N ASP A 77 9.32 -14.45 19.81
CA ASP A 77 8.82 -14.03 21.13
C ASP A 77 7.36 -13.53 21.09
N LYS A 78 6.78 -13.39 19.89
CA LYS A 78 5.39 -12.96 19.68
C LYS A 78 4.42 -14.14 19.49
N GLY A 79 4.84 -15.38 19.77
CA GLY A 79 4.00 -16.57 19.69
C GLY A 79 3.68 -17.05 18.28
N TYR A 80 4.53 -16.74 17.28
CA TYR A 80 4.41 -17.30 15.94
C TYR A 80 5.03 -18.70 15.88
N THR A 81 4.43 -19.54 15.06
CA THR A 81 4.91 -20.89 14.72
C THR A 81 5.20 -20.98 13.23
N SER A 82 5.84 -22.06 12.79
CA SER A 82 6.13 -22.30 11.37
C SER A 82 4.89 -22.41 10.47
N THR A 83 3.71 -22.58 11.07
CA THR A 83 2.41 -22.65 10.37
C THR A 83 1.62 -21.35 10.43
N SER A 84 2.11 -20.35 11.15
CA SER A 84 1.44 -19.06 11.29
C SER A 84 1.35 -18.31 9.96
N ILE A 85 0.29 -17.52 9.84
CA ILE A 85 0.07 -16.58 8.74
C ILE A 85 0.36 -15.18 9.29
N ILE A 86 1.02 -14.35 8.49
CA ILE A 86 1.42 -12.99 8.88
C ILE A 86 1.13 -11.99 7.74
N GLY A 87 0.77 -10.77 8.08
CA GLY A 87 0.65 -9.65 7.14
C GLY A 87 1.99 -9.31 6.49
N LYS A 88 2.01 -9.22 5.16
CA LYS A 88 3.24 -8.97 4.36
C LYS A 88 3.37 -7.53 3.89
N SER A 89 2.27 -6.83 3.76
CA SER A 89 2.26 -5.44 3.26
C SER A 89 0.99 -4.71 3.70
N GLY A 90 0.94 -3.39 3.43
CA GLY A 90 -0.24 -2.57 3.65
C GLY A 90 -0.72 -2.56 5.10
N LEU A 91 -2.03 -2.44 5.26
CA LEU A 91 -2.66 -2.44 6.59
C LEU A 91 -2.57 -3.79 7.30
N GLU A 92 -2.54 -4.92 6.56
CA GLU A 92 -2.32 -6.23 7.16
C GLU A 92 -0.98 -6.29 7.92
N LEU A 93 0.09 -5.74 7.36
CA LEU A 93 1.37 -5.64 8.05
C LEU A 93 1.37 -4.58 9.15
N ALA A 94 0.80 -3.41 8.87
CA ALA A 94 0.85 -2.27 9.79
C ALA A 94 0.04 -2.53 11.07
N TYR A 95 -1.03 -3.30 10.98
CA TYR A 95 -1.92 -3.64 12.09
C TYR A 95 -1.83 -5.11 12.51
N GLU A 96 -0.75 -5.81 12.13
CA GLU A 96 -0.54 -7.24 12.45
C GLU A 96 -0.75 -7.54 13.94
N ASP A 97 -0.18 -6.74 14.84
CA ASP A 97 -0.29 -6.94 16.30
C ASP A 97 -1.74 -6.85 16.82
N ARG A 98 -2.65 -6.19 16.09
CA ARG A 98 -4.07 -6.10 16.41
C ARG A 98 -4.91 -7.16 15.71
N LEU A 99 -4.58 -7.43 14.43
CA LEU A 99 -5.33 -8.35 13.58
C LEU A 99 -5.03 -9.81 13.89
N LYS A 100 -3.89 -10.10 14.49
CA LYS A 100 -3.48 -11.45 14.85
C LYS A 100 -4.34 -12.02 15.97
N SER A 101 -4.85 -13.24 15.79
CA SER A 101 -5.43 -14.04 16.88
C SER A 101 -4.35 -14.60 17.80
N THR A 102 -4.73 -14.94 19.02
CA THR A 102 -3.90 -15.71 19.93
C THR A 102 -4.43 -17.14 20.00
N ASP A 103 -3.57 -18.11 19.72
CA ASP A 103 -3.94 -19.52 19.72
C ASP A 103 -4.33 -19.98 21.13
N GLY A 104 -5.36 -20.81 21.24
CA GLY A 104 -5.69 -21.52 22.44
C GLY A 104 -4.72 -22.69 22.67
N ILE A 105 -4.39 -22.95 23.93
CA ILE A 105 -3.54 -24.09 24.31
C ILE A 105 -4.27 -24.87 25.41
N GLN A 106 -4.31 -26.19 25.25
CA GLN A 106 -4.86 -27.09 26.26
C GLN A 106 -3.85 -28.20 26.60
N ILE A 107 -3.53 -28.33 27.86
CA ILE A 107 -2.69 -29.42 28.40
C ILE A 107 -3.60 -30.34 29.19
N TYR A 108 -3.65 -31.60 28.81
CA TYR A 108 -4.53 -32.58 29.47
C TYR A 108 -3.90 -33.96 29.49
N ILE A 109 -4.39 -34.80 30.41
CA ILE A 109 -4.09 -36.23 30.47
C ILE A 109 -5.12 -36.94 29.60
N ALA A 110 -4.65 -37.79 28.70
CA ALA A 110 -5.50 -38.64 27.87
C ALA A 110 -5.40 -40.11 28.29
N ASP A 111 -6.47 -40.88 28.08
CA ASP A 111 -6.43 -42.32 28.17
C ASP A 111 -5.73 -42.97 26.95
N GLU A 112 -5.59 -44.30 26.96
CA GLU A 112 -4.95 -45.07 25.89
C GLU A 112 -5.68 -44.93 24.53
N LYS A 113 -6.93 -44.44 24.52
CA LYS A 113 -7.74 -44.21 23.34
C LYS A 113 -7.70 -42.73 22.89
N GLY A 114 -6.97 -41.88 23.61
CA GLY A 114 -6.86 -40.45 23.31
C GLY A 114 -7.99 -39.58 23.87
N ASN A 115 -8.89 -40.13 24.70
CA ASN A 115 -9.95 -39.34 25.32
C ASN A 115 -9.40 -38.51 26.48
N LEU A 116 -9.88 -37.27 26.63
CA LEU A 116 -9.53 -36.39 27.73
C LEU A 116 -9.99 -36.98 29.06
N VAL A 117 -9.05 -37.22 29.98
CA VAL A 117 -9.31 -37.71 31.37
C VAL A 117 -9.33 -36.53 32.32
N THR A 118 -8.34 -35.68 32.30
CA THR A 118 -8.22 -34.55 33.20
C THR A 118 -7.51 -33.38 32.48
N GLU A 119 -8.12 -32.22 32.51
CA GLU A 119 -7.49 -30.98 32.06
C GLU A 119 -6.52 -30.48 33.14
N ILE A 120 -5.28 -30.18 32.75
CA ILE A 120 -4.24 -29.66 33.67
C ILE A 120 -4.22 -28.12 33.56
N ALA A 121 -4.24 -27.57 32.33
CA ALA A 121 -4.22 -26.15 32.06
C ALA A 121 -4.87 -25.85 30.70
N LYS A 122 -5.52 -24.70 30.61
CA LYS A 122 -6.12 -24.21 29.38
C LYS A 122 -5.88 -22.70 29.22
N GLN A 123 -5.49 -22.31 28.07
CA GLN A 123 -5.53 -20.91 27.58
C GLN A 123 -6.56 -20.85 26.46
N GLU A 124 -7.56 -19.99 26.63
CA GLU A 124 -8.56 -19.81 25.58
C GLU A 124 -7.98 -19.10 24.35
N GLN A 125 -8.44 -19.50 23.19
CA GLN A 125 -8.20 -18.76 21.96
C GLN A 125 -8.80 -17.36 22.10
N LYS A 126 -8.09 -16.37 21.56
CA LYS A 126 -8.58 -14.98 21.47
C LYS A 126 -8.49 -14.53 20.02
N ASP A 127 -9.62 -14.09 19.47
CA ASP A 127 -9.67 -13.52 18.11
C ASP A 127 -8.91 -12.20 18.04
N GLY A 128 -8.41 -11.87 16.85
CA GLY A 128 -7.83 -10.56 16.56
C GLY A 128 -8.89 -9.46 16.64
N GLU A 129 -8.43 -8.23 16.68
CA GLU A 129 -9.31 -7.06 16.73
C GLU A 129 -9.72 -6.62 15.33
N ASP A 130 -10.95 -6.13 15.20
CA ASP A 130 -11.39 -5.44 13.99
C ASP A 130 -10.70 -4.07 13.87
N VAL A 131 -10.25 -3.75 12.66
CA VAL A 131 -9.69 -2.43 12.33
C VAL A 131 -10.62 -1.70 11.37
N LYS A 132 -11.31 -0.68 11.88
CA LYS A 132 -12.16 0.18 11.06
C LYS A 132 -11.32 1.29 10.43
N ILE A 133 -11.46 1.48 9.12
CA ILE A 133 -10.80 2.52 8.33
C ILE A 133 -11.82 3.49 7.72
N THR A 134 -11.36 4.64 7.25
CA THR A 134 -12.21 5.71 6.69
C THR A 134 -12.48 5.55 5.20
N ILE A 135 -11.88 4.56 4.56
CA ILE A 135 -12.04 4.32 3.12
C ILE A 135 -13.50 4.01 2.77
N ASN A 136 -14.01 4.73 1.79
CA ASN A 136 -15.30 4.45 1.15
C ASN A 136 -15.08 3.48 -0.01
N SER A 137 -15.65 2.28 0.09
CA SER A 137 -15.43 1.21 -0.90
C SER A 137 -15.90 1.59 -2.31
N ASP A 138 -16.99 2.39 -2.42
CA ASP A 138 -17.52 2.76 -3.73
C ASP A 138 -16.63 3.81 -4.40
N ILE A 139 -16.13 4.80 -3.63
CA ILE A 139 -15.17 5.79 -4.15
C ILE A 139 -13.89 5.08 -4.56
N GLN A 140 -13.37 4.16 -3.73
CA GLN A 140 -12.16 3.37 -4.02
C GLN A 140 -12.29 2.59 -5.33
N LYS A 141 -13.38 1.82 -5.51
CA LYS A 141 -13.66 1.04 -6.72
C LYS A 141 -13.82 1.92 -7.96
N ASN A 142 -14.61 2.98 -7.86
CA ASN A 142 -14.85 3.89 -8.97
C ASN A 142 -13.55 4.56 -9.43
N LEU A 143 -12.74 5.04 -8.47
CA LEU A 143 -11.46 5.68 -8.75
C LEU A 143 -10.48 4.70 -9.42
N TYR A 144 -10.37 3.48 -8.89
CA TYR A 144 -9.55 2.43 -9.50
C TYR A 144 -10.01 2.11 -10.93
N THR A 145 -11.31 1.93 -11.14
CA THR A 145 -11.87 1.58 -12.46
C THR A 145 -11.54 2.63 -13.52
N GLN A 146 -11.57 3.92 -13.15
CA GLN A 146 -11.25 5.01 -14.07
C GLN A 146 -9.75 5.12 -14.38
N LEU A 147 -8.88 4.68 -13.47
CA LEU A 147 -7.45 5.00 -13.49
C LEU A 147 -6.55 3.76 -13.61
N LYS A 148 -7.13 2.55 -13.67
CA LYS A 148 -6.38 1.26 -13.66
C LYS A 148 -5.40 1.10 -14.82
N ASP A 149 -5.66 1.78 -15.96
CA ASP A 149 -4.82 1.71 -17.14
C ASP A 149 -3.66 2.75 -17.12
N ASP A 150 -3.68 3.66 -16.14
CA ASP A 150 -2.65 4.66 -15.91
C ASP A 150 -1.65 4.19 -14.83
N LYS A 151 -0.44 4.78 -14.86
CA LYS A 151 0.57 4.59 -13.80
C LYS A 151 0.53 5.78 -12.85
N GLY A 152 0.01 5.58 -11.63
CA GLY A 152 -0.11 6.69 -10.70
C GLY A 152 -0.55 6.30 -9.30
N LEU A 153 -0.62 7.32 -8.44
CA LEU A 153 -1.31 7.23 -7.17
C LEU A 153 -2.41 8.30 -7.12
N PHE A 154 -3.50 7.97 -6.45
CA PHE A 154 -4.66 8.84 -6.37
C PHE A 154 -5.18 8.82 -4.94
N VAL A 155 -5.43 10.01 -4.40
CA VAL A 155 -5.88 10.20 -3.01
C VAL A 155 -7.13 11.04 -3.01
N VAL A 156 -8.17 10.57 -2.31
CA VAL A 156 -9.36 11.37 -2.01
C VAL A 156 -9.43 11.56 -0.51
N MET A 157 -9.45 12.80 -0.09
CA MET A 157 -9.43 13.18 1.33
C MET A 157 -10.56 14.17 1.63
N GLU A 158 -11.22 14.01 2.77
CA GLU A 158 -12.13 15.02 3.32
C GLU A 158 -11.27 16.15 3.92
N PRO A 159 -11.33 17.37 3.36
CA PRO A 159 -10.41 18.44 3.75
C PRO A 159 -10.64 18.99 5.16
N LYS A 160 -11.83 18.78 5.75
CA LYS A 160 -12.16 19.26 7.09
C LYS A 160 -11.68 18.33 8.19
N THR A 161 -11.74 17.02 7.95
CA THR A 161 -11.40 16.00 8.96
C THR A 161 -10.03 15.37 8.73
N GLY A 162 -9.51 15.42 7.49
CA GLY A 162 -8.30 14.71 7.08
C GLY A 162 -8.53 13.22 6.79
N GLU A 163 -9.76 12.73 6.85
CA GLU A 163 -10.08 11.34 6.57
C GLU A 163 -9.80 10.98 5.12
N LEU A 164 -9.04 9.91 4.90
CA LEU A 164 -8.81 9.36 3.57
C LEU A 164 -10.01 8.53 3.15
N LEU A 165 -10.69 8.97 2.10
CA LEU A 165 -11.88 8.29 1.54
C LEU A 165 -11.51 7.30 0.44
N ALA A 166 -10.40 7.52 -0.26
CA ALA A 166 -9.82 6.57 -1.19
C ALA A 166 -8.31 6.75 -1.30
N LEU A 167 -7.61 5.65 -1.53
CA LEU A 167 -6.16 5.61 -1.74
C LEU A 167 -5.82 4.51 -2.75
N VAL A 168 -5.59 4.91 -4.01
CA VAL A 168 -5.41 4.00 -5.14
C VAL A 168 -4.00 4.11 -5.70
N SER A 169 -3.33 2.98 -5.90
CA SER A 169 -2.05 2.87 -6.63
C SER A 169 -2.24 1.97 -7.83
N THR A 170 -1.92 2.45 -9.03
CA THR A 170 -2.12 1.73 -10.29
C THR A 170 -0.84 1.64 -11.12
N PRO A 171 -0.66 0.58 -11.91
CA PRO A 171 -1.44 -0.66 -11.89
C PRO A 171 -1.29 -1.42 -10.55
N SER A 172 -2.14 -2.42 -10.33
CA SER A 172 -2.24 -3.15 -9.07
C SER A 172 -2.26 -4.67 -9.30
N TYR A 173 -2.30 -5.43 -8.23
CA TYR A 173 -2.39 -6.90 -8.20
C TYR A 173 -3.61 -7.32 -7.37
N ASP A 174 -4.00 -8.58 -7.41
CA ASP A 174 -5.05 -9.09 -6.53
C ASP A 174 -4.44 -9.70 -5.26
N SER A 175 -4.80 -9.14 -4.09
CA SER A 175 -4.35 -9.67 -2.79
C SER A 175 -4.81 -11.12 -2.55
N ASN A 176 -5.92 -11.55 -3.15
CA ASN A 176 -6.41 -12.92 -3.05
C ASN A 176 -5.46 -13.92 -3.70
N ASP A 177 -4.75 -13.56 -4.78
CA ASP A 177 -3.76 -14.45 -5.40
C ASP A 177 -2.67 -14.86 -4.39
N PHE A 178 -2.28 -13.96 -3.49
CA PHE A 178 -1.28 -14.24 -2.45
C PHE A 178 -1.85 -15.12 -1.33
N SER A 179 -3.06 -14.84 -0.85
CA SER A 179 -3.68 -15.61 0.25
C SER A 179 -4.09 -17.03 -0.17
N LEU A 180 -4.46 -17.21 -1.43
CA LEU A 180 -4.83 -18.52 -2.00
C LEU A 180 -3.61 -19.35 -2.44
N GLY A 181 -2.43 -18.77 -2.45
CA GLY A 181 -1.19 -19.41 -2.89
C GLY A 181 -0.92 -19.15 -4.38
N MET A 182 -0.11 -18.14 -4.63
CA MET A 182 0.31 -17.75 -5.99
C MET A 182 1.21 -18.81 -6.63
N THR A 183 0.99 -19.08 -7.93
CA THR A 183 1.89 -19.94 -8.70
C THR A 183 3.17 -19.19 -9.07
N ASN A 184 4.29 -19.92 -9.29
CA ASN A 184 5.53 -19.30 -9.76
C ASN A 184 5.34 -18.53 -11.07
N ALA A 185 4.55 -19.08 -12.00
CA ALA A 185 4.27 -18.41 -13.28
C ALA A 185 3.55 -17.06 -13.07
N LYS A 186 2.56 -17.00 -12.16
CA LYS A 186 1.86 -15.73 -11.84
C LYS A 186 2.77 -14.74 -11.12
N TRP A 187 3.63 -15.23 -10.23
CA TRP A 187 4.63 -14.39 -9.58
C TRP A 187 5.61 -13.78 -10.59
N GLU A 188 6.13 -14.60 -11.53
CA GLU A 188 7.02 -14.14 -12.59
C GLU A 188 6.34 -13.14 -13.52
N GLU A 189 5.07 -13.36 -13.89
CA GLU A 189 4.28 -12.41 -14.65
C GLU A 189 4.21 -11.05 -13.96
N LEU A 190 3.81 -11.00 -12.69
CA LEU A 190 3.68 -9.75 -11.94
C LEU A 190 5.05 -9.07 -11.69
N ASN A 191 6.08 -9.87 -11.39
CA ASN A 191 7.40 -9.34 -11.05
C ASN A 191 8.14 -8.78 -12.26
N ASN A 192 7.94 -9.38 -13.44
CA ASN A 192 8.58 -8.97 -14.69
C ASN A 192 7.75 -7.96 -15.51
N ASP A 193 6.55 -7.63 -15.07
CA ASP A 193 5.70 -6.66 -15.75
C ASP A 193 6.33 -5.26 -15.72
N ALA A 194 6.57 -4.70 -16.91
CA ALA A 194 7.16 -3.37 -17.09
C ALA A 194 6.29 -2.25 -16.49
N SER A 195 5.01 -2.50 -16.26
CA SER A 195 4.11 -1.57 -15.59
C SER A 195 4.30 -1.54 -14.07
N LYS A 196 4.99 -2.54 -13.49
CA LYS A 196 5.31 -2.70 -12.07
C LYS A 196 4.07 -2.69 -11.18
N PRO A 197 3.17 -3.68 -11.30
CA PRO A 197 1.94 -3.75 -10.50
C PRO A 197 2.20 -3.97 -9.00
N LEU A 198 3.35 -4.57 -8.62
CA LEU A 198 3.73 -4.76 -7.22
C LEU A 198 4.34 -3.52 -6.56
N TYR A 199 4.62 -2.47 -7.35
CA TYR A 199 5.26 -1.26 -6.84
C TYR A 199 4.24 -0.36 -6.15
N ASN A 200 4.37 -0.21 -4.82
CA ASN A 200 3.49 0.65 -4.05
C ASN A 200 3.87 2.13 -4.22
N ARG A 201 3.05 2.86 -4.98
CA ARG A 201 3.28 4.26 -5.31
C ARG A 201 2.96 5.22 -4.17
N PHE A 202 2.23 4.79 -3.14
CA PHE A 202 1.98 5.61 -1.95
C PHE A 202 3.26 5.89 -1.15
N LEU A 203 4.22 4.96 -1.20
CA LEU A 203 5.47 5.00 -0.44
C LEU A 203 6.57 5.76 -1.18
N GLN A 204 6.23 6.45 -2.27
CA GLN A 204 7.21 7.12 -3.11
C GLN A 204 7.11 8.63 -2.99
N SER A 205 8.24 9.29 -3.13
CA SER A 205 8.30 10.74 -3.22
C SER A 205 8.23 11.19 -4.67
N TYR A 206 7.39 12.18 -4.93
CA TYR A 206 7.18 12.74 -6.26
C TYR A 206 7.46 14.23 -6.28
N CYS A 207 7.93 14.74 -7.43
CA CYS A 207 8.05 16.17 -7.64
C CYS A 207 6.62 16.78 -7.71
N PRO A 208 6.27 17.72 -6.82
CA PRO A 208 4.91 18.27 -6.76
C PRO A 208 4.57 19.17 -7.96
N GLY A 209 5.58 19.67 -8.66
CA GLY A 209 5.38 20.59 -9.77
C GLY A 209 4.64 21.87 -9.34
N SER A 210 3.78 22.36 -10.23
CA SER A 210 3.05 23.64 -9.99
C SER A 210 2.02 23.59 -8.86
N THR A 211 1.65 22.42 -8.36
CA THR A 211 0.77 22.30 -7.17
C THR A 211 1.44 22.81 -5.90
N PHE A 212 2.76 22.98 -5.92
CA PHE A 212 3.52 23.54 -4.81
C PHE A 212 3.49 25.11 -4.75
N LYS A 213 3.09 25.77 -5.83
CA LYS A 213 3.09 27.23 -5.92
C LYS A 213 2.23 27.95 -4.88
N PRO A 214 1.01 27.46 -4.57
CA PRO A 214 0.21 28.01 -3.47
C PRO A 214 0.93 27.94 -2.12
N ILE A 215 1.66 26.85 -1.85
CA ILE A 215 2.46 26.69 -0.61
C ILE A 215 3.58 27.74 -0.56
N THR A 216 4.32 27.90 -1.67
CA THR A 216 5.34 28.95 -1.78
C THR A 216 4.76 30.35 -1.58
N GLY A 217 3.59 30.62 -2.18
CA GLY A 217 2.86 31.88 -1.98
C GLY A 217 2.47 32.11 -0.54
N ALA A 218 1.90 31.12 0.12
CA ALA A 218 1.50 31.18 1.53
C ALA A 218 2.70 31.45 2.46
N ILE A 219 3.83 30.75 2.25
CA ILE A 219 5.07 30.98 3.03
C ILE A 219 5.57 32.41 2.83
N GLY A 220 5.58 32.92 1.59
CA GLY A 220 6.03 34.28 1.32
C GLY A 220 5.18 35.35 2.02
N LEU A 221 3.86 35.18 2.01
CA LEU A 221 2.93 36.04 2.73
C LEU A 221 3.10 35.96 4.26
N THR A 222 3.17 34.73 4.79
CA THR A 222 3.29 34.48 6.24
C THR A 222 4.60 35.02 6.83
N THR A 223 5.69 34.91 6.07
CA THR A 223 7.01 35.41 6.50
C THR A 223 7.19 36.91 6.25
N GLY A 224 6.24 37.56 5.58
CA GLY A 224 6.37 38.96 5.18
C GLY A 224 7.45 39.20 4.10
N ALA A 225 7.92 38.13 3.45
CA ALA A 225 8.91 38.25 2.38
C ALA A 225 8.38 39.09 1.21
N PHE A 226 7.10 39.00 0.93
CA PHE A 226 6.36 39.82 -0.02
C PHE A 226 4.89 39.92 0.33
N THR A 227 4.21 40.92 -0.24
CA THR A 227 2.74 41.08 -0.18
C THR A 227 2.08 40.54 -1.43
N LYS A 228 0.75 40.38 -1.43
CA LYS A 228 0.00 39.93 -2.62
C LYS A 228 0.13 40.87 -3.82
N ASP A 229 0.43 42.17 -3.56
CA ASP A 229 0.50 43.22 -4.57
C ASP A 229 1.94 43.49 -5.04
N ASP A 230 2.95 42.94 -4.38
CA ASP A 230 4.35 43.03 -4.81
C ASP A 230 4.55 42.43 -6.19
N THR A 231 5.29 43.13 -7.03
CA THR A 231 5.56 42.68 -8.41
C THR A 231 7.05 42.38 -8.59
N PHE A 232 7.34 41.35 -9.40
CA PHE A 232 8.67 41.05 -9.88
C PHE A 232 8.88 41.60 -11.31
N ASN A 233 10.11 42.03 -11.60
CA ASN A 233 10.41 42.62 -12.89
C ASN A 233 11.10 41.62 -13.83
N TYR A 234 10.38 41.15 -14.83
CA TYR A 234 10.92 40.34 -15.93
C TYR A 234 10.01 40.42 -17.14
N ASN A 235 10.58 40.14 -18.33
CA ASN A 235 9.88 40.13 -19.60
C ASN A 235 10.08 38.78 -20.32
N GLY A 236 9.11 38.41 -21.14
CA GLY A 236 9.16 37.19 -21.94
C GLY A 236 8.95 35.91 -21.10
N THR A 237 9.48 34.80 -21.60
CA THR A 237 9.28 33.44 -21.07
C THR A 237 10.53 32.84 -20.42
N SER A 238 11.60 33.61 -20.25
CA SER A 238 12.87 33.15 -19.72
C SER A 238 13.49 34.21 -18.80
N TRP A 239 14.02 33.77 -17.68
CA TRP A 239 14.66 34.63 -16.68
C TRP A 239 15.86 33.94 -16.03
N GLN A 240 16.86 34.70 -15.71
CA GLN A 240 18.06 34.27 -15.00
C GLN A 240 18.36 35.30 -13.90
N LYS A 241 18.73 34.85 -12.72
CA LYS A 241 19.07 35.73 -11.60
C LYS A 241 20.30 36.58 -11.91
N ASP A 242 21.38 35.92 -12.27
CA ASP A 242 22.67 36.54 -12.61
C ASP A 242 23.59 35.52 -13.31
N SER A 243 24.78 35.94 -13.71
CA SER A 243 25.78 35.14 -14.41
C SER A 243 26.31 33.92 -13.62
N SER A 244 26.14 33.89 -12.29
CA SER A 244 26.55 32.72 -11.49
C SER A 244 25.78 31.44 -11.80
N TRP A 245 24.63 31.56 -12.50
CA TRP A 245 23.85 30.43 -12.95
C TRP A 245 24.32 29.83 -14.29
N GLY A 246 25.41 30.37 -14.88
CA GLY A 246 25.90 29.93 -16.18
C GLY A 246 24.81 30.07 -17.25
N ASP A 247 24.53 28.98 -17.97
CA ASP A 247 23.49 28.98 -19.01
C ASP A 247 22.09 28.61 -18.49
N TYR A 248 21.96 28.32 -17.20
CA TYR A 248 20.67 27.92 -16.62
C TYR A 248 19.70 29.11 -16.53
N LYS A 249 18.48 28.87 -16.99
CA LYS A 249 17.39 29.85 -16.95
C LYS A 249 16.10 29.18 -16.46
N VAL A 250 15.33 29.92 -15.69
CA VAL A 250 13.96 29.51 -15.37
C VAL A 250 13.07 29.94 -16.54
N THR A 251 12.23 29.00 -16.99
CA THR A 251 11.29 29.28 -18.09
C THR A 251 9.85 29.09 -17.64
N THR A 252 8.94 29.88 -18.22
CA THR A 252 7.49 29.70 -18.08
C THR A 252 6.89 29.36 -19.45
N LEU A 253 5.72 28.69 -19.46
CA LEU A 253 5.13 28.18 -20.70
C LEU A 253 4.67 29.30 -21.64
N THR A 254 4.05 30.34 -21.07
CA THR A 254 3.47 31.45 -21.85
C THR A 254 3.83 32.79 -21.21
N ALA A 255 4.12 33.78 -22.06
CA ALA A 255 4.16 35.15 -21.62
C ALA A 255 2.72 35.68 -21.47
N TYR A 256 2.50 36.55 -20.51
CA TYR A 256 1.24 37.24 -20.33
C TYR A 256 1.46 38.73 -20.07
N ASN A 257 0.47 39.54 -20.41
CA ASN A 257 0.48 40.96 -20.12
C ASN A 257 -0.10 41.24 -18.74
N GLY A 258 0.35 42.31 -18.08
CA GLY A 258 -0.11 42.72 -16.77
C GLY A 258 0.93 42.58 -15.67
N GLN A 259 0.53 42.86 -14.45
CA GLN A 259 1.42 42.86 -13.29
C GLN A 259 1.92 41.44 -12.97
N LYS A 260 3.21 41.33 -12.68
CA LYS A 260 3.85 40.07 -12.25
C LYS A 260 3.74 39.92 -10.72
N ASN A 261 2.50 39.87 -10.22
CA ASN A 261 2.14 39.72 -8.80
C ASN A 261 1.70 38.29 -8.47
N LEU A 262 1.42 38.01 -7.19
CA LEU A 262 1.06 36.66 -6.72
C LEU A 262 -0.18 36.10 -7.43
N LEU A 263 -1.21 36.90 -7.63
CA LEU A 263 -2.45 36.47 -8.30
C LEU A 263 -2.17 36.01 -9.72
N ASN A 264 -1.51 36.81 -10.51
CA ASN A 264 -1.16 36.47 -11.89
C ASN A 264 -0.14 35.32 -11.97
N GLY A 265 0.80 35.26 -11.02
CA GLY A 265 1.73 34.14 -10.85
C GLY A 265 1.02 32.79 -10.68
N LEU A 266 -0.06 32.76 -9.89
CA LEU A 266 -0.90 31.57 -9.68
C LEU A 266 -1.78 31.28 -10.92
N ILE A 267 -2.49 32.29 -11.47
CA ILE A 267 -3.38 32.12 -12.63
C ILE A 267 -2.61 31.56 -13.83
N HIS A 268 -1.43 32.09 -14.11
CA HIS A 268 -0.61 31.69 -15.26
C HIS A 268 0.38 30.57 -14.93
N SER A 269 0.37 30.05 -13.71
CA SER A 269 1.33 29.06 -13.22
C SER A 269 2.78 29.44 -13.53
N ASP A 270 3.14 30.68 -13.24
CA ASP A 270 4.38 31.32 -13.70
C ASP A 270 5.60 30.88 -12.89
N ASN A 271 6.45 30.07 -13.49
CA ASN A 271 7.66 29.57 -12.86
C ASN A 271 8.66 30.69 -12.52
N ILE A 272 8.71 31.73 -13.34
CA ILE A 272 9.66 32.85 -13.13
C ILE A 272 9.26 33.66 -11.91
N TYR A 273 7.95 33.95 -11.76
CA TYR A 273 7.44 34.61 -10.55
C TYR A 273 7.83 33.80 -9.30
N PHE A 274 7.53 32.48 -9.28
CA PHE A 274 7.76 31.67 -8.10
C PHE A 274 9.23 31.38 -7.82
N ALA A 275 10.11 31.36 -8.83
CA ALA A 275 11.56 31.33 -8.61
C ALA A 275 12.06 32.58 -7.88
N GLN A 276 11.62 33.78 -8.30
CA GLN A 276 11.98 35.03 -7.62
C GLN A 276 11.36 35.12 -6.23
N ALA A 277 10.11 34.64 -6.06
CA ALA A 277 9.45 34.54 -4.76
C ALA A 277 10.23 33.65 -3.79
N ALA A 278 10.68 32.49 -4.23
CA ALA A 278 11.48 31.59 -3.41
C ALA A 278 12.84 32.21 -3.00
N LEU A 279 13.50 32.90 -3.91
CA LEU A 279 14.73 33.62 -3.60
C LEU A 279 14.49 34.74 -2.56
N LYS A 280 13.35 35.46 -2.65
CA LYS A 280 12.99 36.53 -1.72
C LYS A 280 12.63 36.00 -0.33
N ILE A 281 11.98 34.80 -0.25
CA ILE A 281 11.72 34.12 1.03
C ILE A 281 13.03 33.69 1.69
N GLY A 282 13.99 33.21 0.93
CA GLY A 282 15.26 32.67 1.38
C GLY A 282 15.17 31.29 2.00
N THR A 283 16.29 30.56 1.98
CA THR A 283 16.37 29.14 2.36
C THR A 283 15.84 28.87 3.77
N SER A 284 16.32 29.64 4.75
CA SER A 284 15.98 29.42 6.17
C SER A 284 14.47 29.54 6.43
N ASN A 285 13.85 30.62 5.93
CA ASN A 285 12.41 30.84 6.08
C ASN A 285 11.62 29.75 5.32
N PHE A 286 12.10 29.39 4.13
CA PHE A 286 11.42 28.39 3.31
C PHE A 286 11.40 27.04 4.01
N THR A 287 12.57 26.51 4.42
CA THR A 287 12.73 25.22 5.09
C THR A 287 11.94 25.17 6.41
N SER A 288 12.12 26.17 7.30
CA SER A 288 11.44 26.13 8.60
C SER A 288 9.91 26.21 8.52
N ASN A 289 9.37 26.83 7.47
CA ASN A 289 7.91 26.84 7.27
C ASN A 289 7.40 25.57 6.58
N LEU A 290 8.20 24.89 5.75
CA LEU A 290 7.86 23.58 5.24
C LEU A 290 7.79 22.54 6.38
N GLU A 291 8.77 22.54 7.28
CA GLU A 291 8.79 21.66 8.46
C GLU A 291 7.52 21.83 9.33
N LYS A 292 7.04 23.07 9.51
CA LYS A 292 5.81 23.34 10.27
C LYS A 292 4.55 22.75 9.66
N ILE A 293 4.53 22.50 8.37
CA ILE A 293 3.39 21.92 7.66
C ILE A 293 3.62 20.44 7.27
N GLY A 294 4.68 19.83 7.81
CA GLY A 294 4.89 18.37 7.74
C GLY A 294 5.76 17.87 6.60
N PHE A 295 6.52 18.74 5.92
CA PHE A 295 7.51 18.33 4.91
C PHE A 295 8.82 17.89 5.55
#